data_3dca97b5da22a1098448c5781cfd1591
#
_entry.id   3dca97b5da22a1098448c5781cfd1591
#
_cell.length_a   1.000
_cell.length_b   1.000
_cell.length_c   1.000
_cell.angle_alpha   90.00
_cell.angle_beta   90.00
_cell.angle_gamma   90.00
#
_symmetry.space_group_name_H-M   'P 1'
#
loop_
_entity.id
_entity.type
_entity.pdbx_description
1 polymer ?
#
loop_
_entity_poly.entity_id
_entity_poly.type
_entity_poly.pdbx_seq_one_letter_code
_entity_poly.pdbx_strand_id
1 'polypeptide(L)'
;MTISRLSPYGTSVERPQHLGILRSDREIASDFQKGGQRAPNTVVQGSIAQALGITSNDSSINTRATVTHVLIDLLHVEFGTTDTQNRSTSIVVAGSVVLQHHMLLKTHLIISNSGIVRGRDVLPRAHPNDGYVDVLEIDGTITTRQRLSAWHRAKTGSHLPHPQIRASRSTEFEWSGRASRMVADDVTFAGVEWLRCKVLTDAISLYF
;
A
#
# COMPACT_ATOMS: atom_id res chain seq x y z
N MET A 1 9.04 6.18 -16.25
CA MET A 1 9.74 4.96 -16.74
C MET A 1 8.93 3.79 -16.25
N THR A 2 8.36 2.96 -17.10
CA THR A 2 7.54 1.81 -16.66
C THR A 2 8.49 0.70 -16.23
N ILE A 3 8.65 0.50 -14.93
CA ILE A 3 9.46 -0.59 -14.40
C ILE A 3 8.68 -1.90 -14.57
N SER A 4 9.24 -2.84 -15.30
CA SER A 4 8.70 -4.19 -15.41
C SER A 4 8.94 -4.94 -14.09
N ARG A 5 7.96 -5.71 -13.61
CA ARG A 5 8.10 -6.63 -12.45
C ARG A 5 9.30 -7.62 -12.56
N LEU A 6 9.88 -7.76 -13.74
CA LEU A 6 11.01 -8.64 -14.04
C LEU A 6 12.35 -7.88 -14.13
N SER A 7 12.37 -6.55 -14.00
CA SER A 7 13.63 -5.81 -13.94
C SER A 7 14.24 -5.93 -12.55
N PRO A 8 15.57 -6.07 -12.44
CA PRO A 8 16.23 -6.03 -11.14
C PRO A 8 15.92 -4.67 -10.48
N TYR A 9 15.19 -4.72 -9.39
CA TYR A 9 14.72 -3.56 -8.66
C TYR A 9 15.70 -3.22 -7.55
N GLY A 10 16.19 -1.99 -7.58
CA GLY A 10 17.18 -1.49 -6.63
C GLY A 10 18.62 -1.68 -7.09
N THR A 11 19.55 -1.24 -6.27
CA THR A 11 21.00 -1.30 -6.50
C THR A 11 21.66 -2.18 -5.46
N SER A 12 22.62 -3.02 -5.89
CA SER A 12 23.44 -3.80 -4.96
C SER A 12 24.43 -2.86 -4.28
N VAL A 13 24.42 -2.85 -2.96
CA VAL A 13 25.29 -2.01 -2.13
C VAL A 13 25.93 -2.84 -1.01
N GLU A 14 27.03 -2.34 -0.45
CA GLU A 14 27.58 -2.91 0.78
C GLU A 14 26.55 -2.82 1.91
N ARG A 15 26.43 -3.89 2.69
CA ARG A 15 25.47 -3.95 3.77
C ARG A 15 25.81 -2.93 4.86
N PRO A 16 24.87 -2.06 5.27
CA PRO A 16 25.06 -1.17 6.41
C PRO A 16 25.38 -1.95 7.70
N GLN A 17 26.28 -1.40 8.53
CA GLN A 17 26.66 -2.04 9.79
C GLN A 17 25.48 -2.29 10.73
N HIS A 18 24.52 -1.37 10.75
CA HIS A 18 23.30 -1.45 11.53
C HIS A 18 22.09 -1.33 10.62
N LEU A 19 21.23 -2.34 10.63
CA LEU A 19 19.94 -2.36 9.95
C LEU A 19 18.82 -2.46 10.98
N GLY A 20 17.94 -1.44 11.01
CA GLY A 20 16.67 -1.52 11.73
C GLY A 20 15.75 -2.54 11.05
N ILE A 21 14.85 -3.16 11.80
CA ILE A 21 13.89 -4.12 11.30
C ILE A 21 12.48 -3.56 11.45
N LEU A 22 11.80 -3.34 10.32
CA LEU A 22 10.40 -2.94 10.26
C LEU A 22 9.54 -4.19 10.00
N ARG A 23 8.49 -4.38 10.79
CA ARG A 23 7.65 -5.60 10.78
C ARG A 23 6.28 -5.40 10.15
N SER A 24 5.97 -4.18 9.70
CA SER A 24 4.68 -3.88 9.08
C SER A 24 4.76 -2.63 8.23
N ASP A 25 3.80 -2.47 7.32
CA ASP A 25 3.63 -1.24 6.53
C ASP A 25 3.41 -0.03 7.45
N ARG A 26 2.69 -0.21 8.56
CA ARG A 26 2.49 0.82 9.58
C ARG A 26 3.80 1.26 10.24
N GLU A 27 4.73 0.35 10.50
CA GLU A 27 6.05 0.70 11.04
C GLU A 27 6.86 1.52 10.04
N ILE A 28 6.79 1.20 8.73
CA ILE A 28 7.41 1.98 7.65
C ILE A 28 6.87 3.42 7.69
N ALA A 29 5.56 3.59 7.67
CA ALA A 29 4.92 4.91 7.70
C ALA A 29 5.26 5.69 8.98
N SER A 30 5.28 5.01 10.13
CA SER A 30 5.65 5.61 11.42
C SER A 30 7.11 6.05 11.48
N ASP A 31 8.02 5.25 10.92
CA ASP A 31 9.44 5.58 10.84
C ASP A 31 9.67 6.84 10.00
N PHE A 32 9.03 6.91 8.85
CA PHE A 32 9.05 8.10 8.00
C PHE A 32 8.55 9.36 8.74
N GLN A 33 7.41 9.29 9.44
CA GLN A 33 6.84 10.41 10.18
C GLN A 33 7.73 10.91 11.33
N LYS A 34 8.54 10.04 11.90
CA LYS A 34 9.52 10.39 12.94
C LYS A 34 10.82 11.00 12.40
N GLY A 35 10.89 11.25 11.08
CA GLY A 35 12.08 11.73 10.40
C GLY A 35 13.08 10.61 10.08
N GLY A 36 12.57 9.43 9.85
CA GLY A 36 13.23 8.13 9.74
C GLY A 36 14.12 7.84 8.55
N GLN A 37 14.58 8.86 7.82
CA GLN A 37 15.74 8.66 6.91
C GLN A 37 17.08 8.55 7.67
N ARG A 38 17.04 8.46 9.00
CA ARG A 38 18.26 8.53 9.83
C ARG A 38 18.98 7.20 10.00
N ALA A 39 18.32 6.08 9.80
CA ALA A 39 18.94 4.76 9.91
C ALA A 39 18.56 3.87 8.72
N PRO A 40 19.48 3.05 8.21
CA PRO A 40 19.15 2.02 7.23
C PRO A 40 18.17 1.02 7.84
N ASN A 41 17.06 0.74 7.15
CA ASN A 41 16.04 -0.19 7.60
C ASN A 41 15.81 -1.31 6.58
N THR A 42 15.46 -2.47 7.06
CA THR A 42 14.87 -3.56 6.27
C THR A 42 13.43 -3.78 6.69
N VAL A 43 12.60 -4.26 5.77
CA VAL A 43 11.25 -4.71 6.06
C VAL A 43 11.17 -6.22 5.95
N VAL A 44 10.48 -6.87 6.88
CA VAL A 44 10.37 -8.33 6.91
C VAL A 44 8.94 -8.85 6.75
N GLN A 45 7.95 -8.00 6.93
CA GLN A 45 6.52 -8.33 6.81
C GLN A 45 5.74 -7.13 6.27
N GLY A 46 4.51 -7.39 5.79
CA GLY A 46 3.63 -6.37 5.24
C GLY A 46 3.47 -6.50 3.73
N SER A 47 2.69 -5.60 3.16
CA SER A 47 2.42 -5.58 1.72
C SER A 47 3.63 -5.11 0.92
N ILE A 48 4.43 -4.20 1.46
CA ILE A 48 5.68 -3.74 0.85
C ILE A 48 6.70 -4.88 0.80
N ALA A 49 6.91 -5.60 1.91
CA ALA A 49 7.82 -6.76 1.93
C ALA A 49 7.41 -7.80 0.87
N GLN A 50 6.11 -8.11 0.79
CA GLN A 50 5.59 -9.05 -0.20
C GLN A 50 5.75 -8.55 -1.64
N ALA A 51 5.55 -7.26 -1.91
CA ALA A 51 5.74 -6.66 -3.23
C ALA A 51 7.22 -6.69 -3.67
N LEU A 52 8.14 -6.55 -2.72
CA LEU A 52 9.59 -6.67 -2.95
C LEU A 52 10.09 -8.12 -3.03
N GLY A 53 9.20 -9.11 -2.81
CA GLY A 53 9.57 -10.54 -2.80
C GLY A 53 10.32 -10.97 -1.55
N ILE A 54 10.27 -10.17 -0.48
CA ILE A 54 10.94 -10.49 0.78
C ILE A 54 10.08 -11.51 1.53
N THR A 55 10.68 -12.62 1.93
CA THR A 55 10.03 -13.65 2.75
C THR A 55 10.42 -13.49 4.21
N SER A 56 9.45 -13.68 5.12
CA SER A 56 9.62 -13.49 6.57
C SER A 56 10.72 -14.35 7.22
N ASN A 57 11.24 -15.33 6.51
CA ASN A 57 12.31 -16.23 6.98
C ASN A 57 13.73 -15.82 6.50
N ASP A 58 13.88 -14.67 5.84
CA ASP A 58 15.18 -14.27 5.33
C ASP A 58 16.08 -13.69 6.45
N SER A 59 16.43 -14.55 7.41
CA SER A 59 17.45 -14.25 8.44
C SER A 59 18.84 -14.03 7.82
N SER A 60 19.02 -14.39 6.55
CA SER A 60 20.29 -14.30 5.82
C SER A 60 20.73 -12.86 5.54
N ILE A 61 19.82 -11.89 5.60
CA ILE A 61 20.17 -10.45 5.41
C ILE A 61 21.26 -9.99 6.40
N ASN A 62 21.29 -10.58 7.58
CA ASN A 62 22.27 -10.25 8.60
C ASN A 62 23.66 -10.82 8.34
N THR A 63 23.79 -11.77 7.42
CA THR A 63 25.04 -12.47 7.08
C THR A 63 25.58 -12.13 5.70
N ARG A 64 24.80 -11.45 4.86
CA ARG A 64 25.22 -11.05 3.51
C ARG A 64 26.21 -9.89 3.57
N ALA A 65 27.23 -9.90 2.74
CA ALA A 65 28.16 -8.79 2.56
C ALA A 65 27.53 -7.65 1.75
N THR A 66 26.65 -8.00 0.81
CA THR A 66 25.91 -7.06 -0.04
C THR A 66 24.40 -7.25 0.09
N VAL A 67 23.64 -6.18 -0.04
CA VAL A 67 22.19 -6.14 0.01
C VAL A 67 21.64 -5.27 -1.12
N THR A 68 20.38 -5.43 -1.44
CA THR A 68 19.68 -4.56 -2.39
C THR A 68 19.15 -3.33 -1.67
N HIS A 69 19.57 -2.16 -2.11
CA HIS A 69 19.03 -0.87 -1.69
C HIS A 69 17.95 -0.43 -2.65
N VAL A 70 16.82 0.00 -2.12
CA VAL A 70 15.66 0.46 -2.88
C VAL A 70 15.02 1.69 -2.24
N LEU A 71 14.56 2.62 -3.06
CA LEU A 71 13.68 3.70 -2.63
C LEU A 71 12.23 3.25 -2.77
N ILE A 72 11.40 3.64 -1.83
CA ILE A 72 9.97 3.32 -1.79
C ILE A 72 9.16 4.60 -1.70
N ASP A 73 8.12 4.68 -2.51
CA ASP A 73 7.11 5.72 -2.42
C ASP A 73 6.21 5.47 -1.19
N LEU A 74 5.63 6.53 -0.67
CA LEU A 74 4.60 6.46 0.36
C LEU A 74 3.36 7.23 -0.10
N LEU A 75 2.24 7.02 0.54
CA LEU A 75 1.00 7.72 0.28
C LEU A 75 0.73 8.75 1.38
N HIS A 76 0.58 10.01 1.01
CA HIS A 76 0.06 11.05 1.88
C HIS A 76 -1.45 11.09 1.73
N VAL A 77 -2.18 10.85 2.80
CA VAL A 77 -3.64 10.76 2.81
C VAL A 77 -4.22 11.81 3.74
N GLU A 78 -5.00 12.71 3.19
CA GLU A 78 -5.83 13.67 3.91
C GLU A 78 -7.29 13.23 3.83
N PHE A 79 -8.02 13.32 4.91
CA PHE A 79 -9.44 12.95 4.93
C PHE A 79 -10.22 13.70 5.99
N GLY A 80 -11.54 13.81 5.78
CA GLY A 80 -12.50 14.31 6.74
C GLY A 80 -13.48 13.25 7.17
N THR A 81 -13.90 13.33 8.45
CA THR A 81 -14.88 12.42 9.05
C THR A 81 -16.10 13.20 9.54
N THR A 82 -17.24 12.51 9.67
CA THR A 82 -18.48 13.07 10.20
C THR A 82 -18.33 13.71 11.58
N ASP A 83 -17.41 13.23 12.40
CA ASP A 83 -17.21 13.70 13.78
C ASP A 83 -16.31 14.94 13.88
N THR A 84 -15.53 15.21 12.85
CA THR A 84 -14.62 16.35 12.82
C THR A 84 -15.22 17.50 12.03
N GLN A 85 -16.13 18.26 12.63
CA GLN A 85 -16.65 19.49 12.01
C GLN A 85 -15.46 20.38 11.57
N ASN A 86 -15.21 20.44 10.25
CA ASN A 86 -14.17 21.25 9.57
C ASN A 86 -12.70 20.94 9.88
N ARG A 87 -12.34 19.79 10.44
CA ARG A 87 -10.92 19.40 10.59
C ARG A 87 -10.56 18.25 9.66
N SER A 88 -9.55 18.45 8.85
CA SER A 88 -8.91 17.37 8.09
C SER A 88 -7.91 16.63 8.99
N THR A 89 -7.83 15.33 8.80
CA THR A 89 -6.79 14.48 9.36
C THR A 89 -5.80 14.12 8.25
N SER A 90 -4.52 14.18 8.55
CA SER A 90 -3.45 13.82 7.62
C SER A 90 -2.64 12.66 8.19
N ILE A 91 -2.40 11.65 7.36
CA ILE A 91 -1.60 10.46 7.70
C ILE A 91 -0.69 10.09 6.54
N VAL A 92 0.37 9.36 6.84
CA VAL A 92 1.20 8.68 5.84
C VAL A 92 0.89 7.19 5.89
N VAL A 93 0.82 6.56 4.73
CA VAL A 93 0.47 5.17 4.52
C VAL A 93 1.53 4.53 3.61
N ALA A 94 2.06 3.39 3.98
CA ALA A 94 3.04 2.67 3.16
C ALA A 94 2.38 1.62 2.26
N GLY A 95 1.40 0.89 2.75
CA GLY A 95 0.75 -0.23 2.06
C GLY A 95 -0.54 0.16 1.36
N SER A 96 -1.63 0.33 2.11
CA SER A 96 -2.94 0.49 1.50
C SER A 96 -3.96 1.24 2.35
N VAL A 97 -4.94 1.84 1.66
CA VAL A 97 -6.17 2.42 2.22
C VAL A 97 -7.37 1.67 1.65
N VAL A 98 -8.26 1.21 2.50
CA VAL A 98 -9.46 0.46 2.12
C VAL A 98 -10.70 1.15 2.67
N LEU A 99 -11.61 1.60 1.80
CA LEU A 99 -12.90 2.16 2.18
C LEU A 99 -14.02 1.10 2.11
N GLN A 100 -14.85 1.07 3.15
CA GLN A 100 -15.93 0.10 3.32
C GLN A 100 -17.24 0.76 3.73
N HIS A 101 -18.37 0.20 3.27
CA HIS A 101 -19.70 0.51 3.80
C HIS A 101 -20.06 -0.42 4.98
N HIS A 102 -21.12 -0.08 5.73
CA HIS A 102 -21.59 -0.75 6.96
C HIS A 102 -21.76 -2.28 6.89
N MET A 103 -21.92 -2.85 5.72
CA MET A 103 -22.04 -4.31 5.60
C MET A 103 -20.67 -4.93 5.31
N LEU A 104 -20.33 -5.93 6.09
CA LEU A 104 -19.04 -6.63 6.22
C LEU A 104 -18.32 -7.04 4.91
N LEU A 105 -18.96 -6.95 3.75
CA LEU A 105 -18.39 -7.35 2.45
C LEU A 105 -18.40 -6.22 1.41
N LYS A 106 -18.70 -4.98 1.80
CA LYS A 106 -18.79 -3.88 0.83
C LYS A 106 -17.58 -2.95 0.84
N THR A 107 -16.41 -3.49 0.59
CA THR A 107 -15.29 -2.67 0.07
C THR A 107 -15.72 -2.08 -1.26
N HIS A 108 -15.58 -0.77 -1.40
CA HIS A 108 -15.91 -0.07 -2.65
C HIS A 108 -14.72 0.67 -3.24
N LEU A 109 -13.68 0.89 -2.45
CA LEU A 109 -12.47 1.55 -2.89
C LEU A 109 -11.25 0.94 -2.18
N ILE A 110 -10.20 0.66 -2.94
CA ILE A 110 -8.88 0.32 -2.44
C ILE A 110 -7.88 1.25 -3.11
N ILE A 111 -7.03 1.88 -2.33
CA ILE A 111 -5.86 2.62 -2.77
C ILE A 111 -4.65 1.86 -2.28
N SER A 112 -3.67 1.61 -3.12
CA SER A 112 -2.49 0.86 -2.71
C SER A 112 -1.24 1.35 -3.43
N ASN A 113 -0.15 1.39 -2.67
CA ASN A 113 1.18 1.66 -3.19
C ASN A 113 1.84 0.37 -3.74
N SER A 114 1.61 -0.76 -3.08
CA SER A 114 2.23 -2.05 -3.40
C SER A 114 1.38 -2.96 -4.29
N GLY A 115 0.09 -2.68 -4.44
CA GLY A 115 -0.89 -3.56 -5.07
C GLY A 115 -1.33 -4.75 -4.23
N ILE A 116 -0.67 -4.99 -3.12
CA ILE A 116 -0.95 -6.11 -2.23
C ILE A 116 -1.85 -5.67 -1.08
N VAL A 117 -2.96 -6.34 -0.89
CA VAL A 117 -3.87 -6.11 0.24
C VAL A 117 -4.24 -7.43 0.87
N ARG A 118 -3.95 -7.58 2.16
CA ARG A 118 -4.18 -8.83 2.93
C ARG A 118 -3.64 -10.07 2.21
N GLY A 119 -2.41 -9.98 1.72
CA GLY A 119 -1.73 -11.08 1.03
C GLY A 119 -2.29 -11.43 -0.36
N ARG A 120 -3.04 -10.53 -0.99
CA ARG A 120 -3.60 -10.71 -2.33
C ARG A 120 -3.15 -9.62 -3.27
N ASP A 121 -2.85 -9.97 -4.49
CA ASP A 121 -2.49 -9.06 -5.57
C ASP A 121 -3.77 -8.45 -6.18
N VAL A 122 -4.25 -7.37 -5.55
CA VAL A 122 -5.49 -6.70 -5.95
C VAL A 122 -5.27 -5.66 -7.05
N LEU A 123 -4.04 -5.18 -7.20
CA LEU A 123 -3.64 -4.24 -8.25
C LEU A 123 -2.33 -4.72 -8.89
N PRO A 124 -2.40 -5.70 -9.83
CA PRO A 124 -1.22 -6.39 -10.37
C PRO A 124 -0.20 -5.49 -11.08
N ARG A 125 -0.56 -4.25 -11.39
CA ARG A 125 0.32 -3.27 -12.05
C ARG A 125 0.96 -2.29 -11.08
N ALA A 126 0.52 -2.26 -9.83
CA ALA A 126 1.06 -1.37 -8.81
C ALA A 126 2.49 -1.77 -8.47
N HIS A 127 3.32 -0.78 -8.22
CA HIS A 127 4.71 -0.95 -7.81
C HIS A 127 5.10 0.12 -6.80
N PRO A 128 5.71 -0.24 -5.67
CA PRO A 128 5.94 0.69 -4.56
C PRO A 128 6.99 1.79 -4.84
N ASN A 129 7.46 1.92 -6.08
CA ASN A 129 8.34 3.02 -6.53
C ASN A 129 8.10 3.30 -8.01
N ASP A 130 6.91 3.64 -8.39
CA ASP A 130 6.62 4.03 -9.77
C ASP A 130 6.02 5.44 -9.86
N GLY A 131 5.92 6.14 -8.73
CA GLY A 131 5.41 7.50 -8.62
C GLY A 131 3.89 7.60 -8.81
N TYR A 132 3.16 6.51 -8.61
CA TYR A 132 1.71 6.49 -8.80
C TYR A 132 0.94 6.03 -7.56
N VAL A 133 -0.28 6.54 -7.48
CA VAL A 133 -1.35 6.04 -6.62
C VAL A 133 -2.17 5.06 -7.45
N ASP A 134 -2.17 3.80 -7.09
CA ASP A 134 -2.99 2.77 -7.75
C ASP A 134 -4.32 2.61 -7.02
N VAL A 135 -5.42 2.64 -7.76
CA VAL A 135 -6.79 2.66 -7.24
C VAL A 135 -7.61 1.55 -7.84
N LEU A 136 -8.33 0.82 -7.00
CA LEU A 136 -9.34 -0.16 -7.38
C LEU A 136 -10.71 0.29 -6.90
N GLU A 137 -11.60 0.60 -7.82
CA GLU A 137 -13.00 0.93 -7.57
C GLU A 137 -13.88 -0.30 -7.81
N ILE A 138 -14.75 -0.60 -6.86
CA ILE A 138 -15.67 -1.74 -6.95
C ILE A 138 -17.10 -1.20 -7.00
N ASP A 139 -17.78 -1.44 -8.11
CA ASP A 139 -19.16 -1.01 -8.32
C ASP A 139 -20.10 -1.62 -7.27
N GLY A 140 -21.05 -0.82 -6.78
CA GLY A 140 -22.06 -1.24 -5.81
C GLY A 140 -23.02 -2.32 -6.31
N THR A 141 -23.16 -2.47 -7.63
CA THR A 141 -24.02 -3.47 -8.28
C THR A 141 -23.41 -4.87 -8.32
N ILE A 142 -22.10 -5.00 -8.07
CA ILE A 142 -21.42 -6.30 -8.01
C ILE A 142 -22.05 -7.19 -6.93
N THR A 143 -22.42 -8.40 -7.28
CA THR A 143 -23.02 -9.35 -6.34
C THR A 143 -21.99 -9.90 -5.34
N THR A 144 -22.46 -10.36 -4.19
CA THR A 144 -21.59 -10.98 -3.16
C THR A 144 -20.79 -12.16 -3.73
N ARG A 145 -21.43 -12.99 -4.59
CA ARG A 145 -20.76 -14.14 -5.23
C ARG A 145 -19.64 -13.69 -6.17
N GLN A 146 -19.86 -12.65 -6.96
CA GLN A 146 -18.83 -12.08 -7.85
C GLN A 146 -17.68 -11.46 -7.05
N ARG A 147 -17.98 -10.74 -5.95
CA ARG A 147 -16.95 -10.20 -5.05
C ARG A 147 -16.07 -11.30 -4.48
N LEU A 148 -16.69 -12.37 -3.98
CA LEU A 148 -15.96 -13.50 -3.41
C LEU A 148 -15.11 -14.20 -4.47
N SER A 149 -15.64 -14.39 -5.69
CA SER A 149 -14.89 -14.94 -6.81
C SER A 149 -13.71 -14.05 -7.21
N ALA A 150 -13.92 -12.73 -7.34
CA ALA A 150 -12.85 -11.78 -7.64
C ALA A 150 -11.78 -11.78 -6.54
N TRP A 151 -12.20 -11.78 -5.27
CA TRP A 151 -11.29 -11.87 -4.14
C TRP A 151 -10.48 -13.17 -4.12
N HIS A 152 -11.08 -14.29 -4.52
CA HIS A 152 -10.34 -15.55 -4.65
C HIS A 152 -9.30 -15.48 -5.76
N ARG A 153 -9.67 -14.96 -6.95
CA ARG A 153 -8.77 -14.80 -8.10
C ARG A 153 -7.68 -13.77 -7.88
N ALA A 154 -7.88 -12.80 -6.97
CA ALA A 154 -6.84 -11.85 -6.58
C ALA A 154 -5.62 -12.50 -5.90
N LYS A 155 -5.67 -13.79 -5.54
CA LYS A 155 -4.47 -14.52 -5.10
C LYS A 155 -3.37 -14.57 -6.16
N THR A 156 -3.77 -14.57 -7.42
CA THR A 156 -2.87 -14.66 -8.58
C THR A 156 -2.96 -13.44 -9.50
N GLY A 157 -3.60 -12.35 -9.05
CA GLY A 157 -3.83 -11.16 -9.87
C GLY A 157 -4.79 -11.34 -11.05
N SER A 158 -5.48 -12.50 -11.15
CA SER A 158 -6.31 -12.87 -12.33
C SER A 158 -7.78 -12.43 -12.22
N HIS A 159 -8.11 -11.53 -11.29
CA HIS A 159 -9.46 -10.97 -11.14
C HIS A 159 -9.76 -9.80 -12.08
N LEU A 160 -8.77 -9.26 -12.73
CA LEU A 160 -8.89 -8.20 -13.75
C LEU A 160 -8.57 -8.76 -15.16
N PRO A 161 -9.24 -8.26 -16.22
CA PRO A 161 -10.32 -7.27 -16.18
C PRO A 161 -11.65 -7.82 -15.66
N HIS A 162 -12.50 -6.95 -15.08
CA HIS A 162 -13.82 -7.29 -14.61
C HIS A 162 -14.79 -6.12 -14.88
N PRO A 163 -16.02 -6.35 -15.38
CA PRO A 163 -16.92 -5.26 -15.80
C PRO A 163 -17.35 -4.33 -14.67
N GLN A 164 -17.31 -4.80 -13.42
CA GLN A 164 -17.73 -4.05 -12.23
C GLN A 164 -16.57 -3.72 -11.28
N ILE A 165 -15.32 -3.91 -11.74
CA ILE A 165 -14.12 -3.55 -10.98
C ILE A 165 -13.20 -2.77 -11.92
N ARG A 166 -12.94 -1.53 -11.56
CA ARG A 166 -12.09 -0.63 -12.33
C ARG A 166 -10.77 -0.39 -11.62
N ALA A 167 -9.68 -0.60 -12.31
CA ALA A 167 -8.35 -0.23 -11.85
C ALA A 167 -7.88 1.02 -12.60
N SER A 168 -7.35 1.99 -11.88
CA SER A 168 -6.77 3.22 -12.41
C SER A 168 -5.51 3.59 -11.64
N ARG A 169 -4.70 4.49 -12.22
CA ARG A 169 -3.50 5.04 -11.56
C ARG A 169 -3.34 6.51 -11.90
N SER A 170 -2.82 7.27 -10.96
CA SER A 170 -2.54 8.70 -11.08
C SER A 170 -1.49 9.11 -10.03
N THR A 171 -0.97 10.31 -10.10
CA THR A 171 -0.08 10.87 -9.05
C THR A 171 -0.86 11.38 -7.85
N GLU A 172 -2.15 11.60 -8.03
CA GLU A 172 -3.08 12.11 -7.03
C GLU A 172 -4.46 11.51 -7.28
N PHE A 173 -5.21 11.22 -6.21
CA PHE A 173 -6.56 10.70 -6.27
C PHE A 173 -7.43 11.38 -5.22
N GLU A 174 -8.64 11.77 -5.61
CA GLU A 174 -9.64 12.33 -4.72
C GLU A 174 -10.91 11.49 -4.75
N TRP A 175 -11.50 11.33 -3.59
CA TRP A 175 -12.78 10.66 -3.43
C TRP A 175 -13.67 11.45 -2.47
N SER A 176 -14.94 11.54 -2.80
CA SER A 176 -15.99 12.08 -1.94
C SER A 176 -17.19 11.15 -1.91
N GLY A 177 -17.79 11.00 -0.75
CA GLY A 177 -18.90 10.09 -0.57
C GLY A 177 -19.13 9.82 0.92
N ARG A 178 -19.65 8.65 1.24
CA ARG A 178 -19.83 8.23 2.62
C ARG A 178 -19.30 6.81 2.80
N ALA A 179 -18.23 6.68 3.57
CA ALA A 179 -17.69 5.40 3.99
C ALA A 179 -17.84 5.24 5.50
N SER A 180 -18.43 4.14 5.94
CA SER A 180 -18.58 3.87 7.37
C SER A 180 -17.28 3.54 8.04
N ARG A 181 -16.31 3.03 7.27
CA ARG A 181 -15.01 2.60 7.76
C ARG A 181 -13.93 2.80 6.69
N MET A 182 -12.81 3.35 7.10
CA MET A 182 -11.55 3.35 6.37
C MET A 182 -10.50 2.58 7.18
N VAL A 183 -9.74 1.74 6.52
CA VAL A 183 -8.58 1.06 7.11
C VAL A 183 -7.34 1.50 6.33
N ALA A 184 -6.38 2.08 7.00
CA ALA A 184 -5.11 2.54 6.44
C ALA A 184 -3.95 1.91 7.24
N ASP A 185 -3.16 1.04 6.60
CA ASP A 185 -2.08 0.27 7.26
C ASP A 185 -2.50 -0.29 8.64
N ASP A 186 -3.63 -1.00 8.68
CA ASP A 186 -4.24 -1.60 9.87
C ASP A 186 -4.83 -0.62 10.91
N VAL A 187 -4.73 0.70 10.69
CA VAL A 187 -5.42 1.70 11.51
C VAL A 187 -6.83 1.93 10.97
N THR A 188 -7.81 1.92 11.86
CA THR A 188 -9.23 2.10 11.49
C THR A 188 -9.74 3.49 11.84
N PHE A 189 -10.44 4.11 10.88
CA PHE A 189 -11.14 5.37 11.02
C PHE A 189 -12.62 5.17 10.65
N ALA A 190 -13.51 5.81 11.38
CA ALA A 190 -14.95 5.74 11.16
C ALA A 190 -15.47 6.98 10.41
N GLY A 191 -16.56 6.82 9.66
CA GLY A 191 -17.34 7.93 9.12
C GLY A 191 -16.59 8.84 8.15
N VAL A 192 -15.80 8.30 7.23
CA VAL A 192 -15.05 9.10 6.25
C VAL A 192 -15.96 9.61 5.15
N GLU A 193 -15.94 10.91 4.89
CA GLU A 193 -16.79 11.58 3.88
C GLU A 193 -16.00 12.01 2.64
N TRP A 194 -14.73 12.28 2.78
CA TRP A 194 -13.84 12.57 1.66
C TRP A 194 -12.42 12.15 1.99
N LEU A 195 -11.65 11.88 0.99
CA LEU A 195 -10.20 11.71 1.08
C LEU A 195 -9.51 12.28 -0.15
N ARG A 196 -8.28 12.73 0.05
CA ARG A 196 -7.30 13.05 -0.99
C ARG A 196 -6.04 12.23 -0.71
N CYS A 197 -5.53 11.58 -1.73
CA CYS A 197 -4.32 10.78 -1.65
C CYS A 197 -3.32 11.27 -2.69
N LYS A 198 -2.06 11.50 -2.27
CA LYS A 198 -0.95 11.87 -3.14
C LYS A 198 0.22 10.92 -2.92
N VAL A 199 0.97 10.65 -3.96
CA VAL A 199 2.22 9.91 -3.82
C VAL A 199 3.32 10.84 -3.28
N LEU A 200 4.10 10.33 -2.33
CA LEU A 200 5.37 10.89 -1.87
C LEU A 200 6.47 10.03 -2.50
N THR A 201 7.06 10.51 -3.57
CA THR A 201 8.06 9.75 -4.32
C THR A 201 9.38 9.63 -3.57
N ASP A 202 10.03 8.46 -3.69
CA ASP A 202 11.33 8.17 -3.08
C ASP A 202 11.41 8.50 -1.58
N ALA A 203 10.31 8.27 -0.86
CA ALA A 203 10.12 8.77 0.49
C ALA A 203 10.98 8.04 1.54
N ILE A 204 11.27 6.76 1.35
CA ILE A 204 12.04 5.96 2.30
C ILE A 204 12.98 4.97 1.61
N SER A 205 14.17 4.79 2.18
CA SER A 205 15.15 3.78 1.76
C SER A 205 14.97 2.48 2.52
N LEU A 206 14.90 1.37 1.79
CA LEU A 206 14.88 0.02 2.35
C LEU A 206 16.04 -0.82 1.80
N TYR A 207 16.49 -1.79 2.60
CA TYR A 207 17.58 -2.71 2.29
C TYR A 207 17.12 -4.16 2.47
N PHE A 208 17.38 -5.05 1.51
CA PHE A 208 17.00 -6.46 1.58
C PHE A 208 17.91 -7.41 0.78
#